data_338e356c17d5684db7e189f2345a3ba1
#
_entry.id   338e356c17d5684db7e189f2345a3ba1
#
_cell.length_a   1.000
_cell.length_b   1.000
_cell.length_c   1.000
_cell.angle_alpha   90.00
_cell.angle_beta   90.00
_cell.angle_gamma   90.00
#
_symmetry.space_group_name_H-M   'P 1'
#
loop_
_entity.id
_entity.type
_entity.pdbx_description
1 polymer ?
#
loop_
_entity_poly.entity_id
_entity_poly.type
_entity_poly.pdbx_seq_one_letter_code
_entity_poly.pdbx_strand_id
1 'polypeptide(L)'
;MKSKWMLSAVLSTTLLFGAISGAAAQEAAIKKYPNAKHITVLHTNDMHSRALENSNGEMGFAKLAGIFDSFKSKNPNTLVLDAGDAIHGTTFSTLVRGESVANVMNLMGYDAMTPGNHEFNYGSDRLLEIAKTLKFPMLSANLVDKQNKRVFEPYVIKEINGVKVGIFGLSTPETAYKTHPKNVEKVTFNDPTKEAQAIVDEIDDKTDVIIAISHLGMDKASVDTSTKVATEVEGIDVIIDGHSHTVLEKGLEADNGTLIASTGEYTKNVGVVDIWVEDGKVVGREAALVNNEAVKDIKPNAVVAERVTAIVAEQSKILAEEVGTSSVALEGAREKVRASETNLGNLVADSLLYVTKADVALTNGGGIRASIDKGPITKGEVITVLPFGNQIVTLKVTGADIKAALENGTKGYPAPEGSFPQVGGMTFKIDPAAEAGNRIHSITIGGKPVDEKAQYMLATNDFLAAGGDEFTMFGQYPQAGMYGSLDEALTSYIKSLGTANPAIEGRITEGPAPAPVKPEPKPEPKPEVKPEIKPEPKPKPEPKPEVKPEVKPEPKPEAVVKSYTIKKGDTLWAIARKHKTTWQVLRDLNKIKDADVIFPGQTIILPS
;
A
#
# COMPACT_ATOMS: atom_id res chain seq x y z
N MET A 1 39.33 58.08 36.65
CA MET A 1 39.47 56.63 36.40
C MET A 1 38.44 56.22 35.35
N LYS A 2 38.91 55.97 34.14
CA LYS A 2 38.06 55.71 32.95
C LYS A 2 37.87 54.17 32.77
N SER A 3 36.64 53.69 32.97
CA SER A 3 36.28 52.34 32.71
C SER A 3 35.96 52.15 31.20
N LYS A 4 36.71 51.31 30.51
CA LYS A 4 36.47 50.94 29.12
C LYS A 4 35.46 49.78 29.08
N TRP A 5 34.31 50.02 28.50
CA TRP A 5 33.37 48.97 28.11
C TRP A 5 33.81 48.41 26.74
N MET A 6 34.21 47.14 26.72
CA MET A 6 34.36 46.39 25.49
C MET A 6 32.99 45.87 25.06
N LEU A 7 32.48 46.38 23.94
CA LEU A 7 31.37 45.80 23.21
C LEU A 7 31.90 44.58 22.44
N SER A 8 31.56 43.38 22.89
CA SER A 8 31.69 42.16 22.06
C SER A 8 30.55 42.13 21.06
N ALA A 9 30.86 42.43 19.81
CA ALA A 9 29.95 42.20 18.71
C ALA A 9 29.90 40.68 18.44
N VAL A 10 28.80 40.04 18.84
CA VAL A 10 28.46 38.70 18.41
C VAL A 10 27.99 38.82 16.96
N LEU A 11 28.84 38.44 16.03
CA LEU A 11 28.47 38.26 14.63
C LEU A 11 27.58 36.99 14.54
N SER A 12 26.28 37.19 14.56
CA SER A 12 25.34 36.13 14.17
C SER A 12 25.41 35.96 12.66
N THR A 13 26.22 35.04 12.21
CA THR A 13 26.17 34.54 10.84
C THR A 13 24.89 33.71 10.69
N THR A 14 23.81 34.37 10.29
CA THR A 14 22.66 33.74 9.67
C THR A 14 23.14 33.18 8.35
N LEU A 15 23.44 31.89 8.32
CA LEU A 15 23.62 31.12 7.09
C LEU A 15 22.30 31.16 6.29
N LEU A 16 22.27 32.01 5.26
CA LEU A 16 21.29 31.91 4.17
C LEU A 16 21.55 30.57 3.45
N PHE A 17 20.82 29.54 3.81
CA PHE A 17 20.67 28.33 3.02
C PHE A 17 19.68 28.61 1.88
N GLY A 18 20.15 29.21 0.81
CA GLY A 18 19.42 29.41 -0.43
C GLY A 18 20.38 29.33 -1.61
N ALA A 19 20.15 28.38 -2.49
CA ALA A 19 20.67 28.28 -3.87
C ALA A 19 22.20 28.25 -4.11
N ILE A 20 23.06 28.15 -3.10
CA ILE A 20 24.52 28.14 -3.25
C ILE A 20 25.13 26.76 -2.95
N SER A 21 24.30 25.75 -2.53
CA SER A 21 24.85 24.48 -2.11
C SER A 21 25.54 23.68 -3.22
N GLY A 22 25.07 23.75 -4.45
CA GLY A 22 25.68 23.02 -5.56
C GLY A 22 27.12 23.47 -5.88
N ALA A 23 27.36 24.77 -6.10
CA ALA A 23 28.69 25.25 -6.48
C ALA A 23 29.69 25.24 -5.32
N ALA A 24 29.27 25.61 -4.11
CA ALA A 24 30.14 25.60 -2.92
C ALA A 24 30.42 24.17 -2.43
N ALA A 25 29.43 23.26 -2.46
CA ALA A 25 29.61 21.84 -2.17
C ALA A 25 30.51 21.18 -3.22
N GLN A 26 30.28 21.47 -4.50
CA GLN A 26 31.12 20.98 -5.60
C GLN A 26 32.55 21.52 -5.49
N GLU A 27 32.77 22.80 -5.13
CA GLU A 27 34.10 23.35 -4.87
C GLU A 27 34.78 22.73 -3.64
N ALA A 28 34.02 22.46 -2.58
CA ALA A 28 34.52 21.77 -1.40
C ALA A 28 34.88 20.31 -1.69
N ALA A 29 34.06 19.62 -2.48
CA ALA A 29 34.28 18.23 -2.91
C ALA A 29 35.45 18.09 -3.86
N ILE A 30 35.67 19.04 -4.81
CA ILE A 30 36.87 19.09 -5.65
C ILE A 30 38.13 19.24 -4.80
N LYS A 31 38.08 19.97 -3.68
CA LYS A 31 39.20 20.05 -2.72
C LYS A 31 39.39 18.74 -1.93
N LYS A 32 38.31 18.00 -1.65
CA LYS A 32 38.34 16.74 -0.89
C LYS A 32 38.76 15.56 -1.77
N TYR A 33 38.36 15.56 -3.05
CA TYR A 33 38.59 14.47 -4.00
C TYR A 33 39.20 15.02 -5.33
N PRO A 34 40.43 15.55 -5.33
CA PRO A 34 40.94 16.34 -6.46
C PRO A 34 41.18 15.55 -7.75
N ASN A 35 41.29 14.24 -7.67
CA ASN A 35 41.54 13.36 -8.82
C ASN A 35 40.32 12.52 -9.20
N ALA A 36 39.24 12.58 -8.40
CA ALA A 36 38.06 11.76 -8.63
C ALA A 36 37.20 12.28 -9.79
N LYS A 37 36.63 11.36 -10.54
CA LYS A 37 35.59 11.63 -11.51
C LYS A 37 34.28 11.84 -10.76
N HIS A 38 33.54 12.89 -11.12
CA HIS A 38 32.29 13.25 -10.49
C HIS A 38 31.10 12.87 -11.36
N ILE A 39 30.13 12.16 -10.77
CA ILE A 39 28.83 11.79 -11.35
C ILE A 39 27.74 12.35 -10.45
N THR A 40 26.72 12.97 -11.05
CA THR A 40 25.50 13.40 -10.37
C THR A 40 24.35 12.47 -10.74
N VAL A 41 23.59 11.97 -9.78
CA VAL A 41 22.33 11.24 -9.97
C VAL A 41 21.20 12.12 -9.50
N LEU A 42 20.34 12.55 -10.40
CA LEU A 42 19.05 13.13 -10.09
C LEU A 42 18.03 12.02 -9.96
N HIS A 43 17.14 12.11 -8.98
CA HIS A 43 16.13 11.09 -8.85
C HIS A 43 14.77 11.63 -8.41
N THR A 44 13.74 10.86 -8.78
CA THR A 44 12.36 11.03 -8.37
C THR A 44 11.81 9.68 -7.88
N ASN A 45 10.77 9.72 -7.08
CA ASN A 45 9.96 8.59 -6.65
C ASN A 45 8.56 9.09 -6.28
N ASP A 46 7.56 8.21 -6.30
CA ASP A 46 6.20 8.46 -5.83
C ASP A 46 5.59 9.77 -6.39
N MET A 47 5.84 10.03 -7.67
CA MET A 47 5.33 11.24 -8.33
C MET A 47 3.82 11.22 -8.49
N HIS A 48 3.19 10.03 -8.53
CA HIS A 48 1.74 9.83 -8.60
C HIS A 48 1.04 10.72 -9.63
N SER A 49 1.63 10.82 -10.81
CA SER A 49 1.14 11.63 -11.94
C SER A 49 0.86 13.12 -11.63
N ARG A 50 1.55 13.72 -10.65
CA ARG A 50 1.46 15.14 -10.29
C ARG A 50 2.15 16.02 -11.34
N ALA A 51 1.51 16.12 -12.52
CA ALA A 51 2.09 16.77 -13.69
C ALA A 51 2.08 18.29 -13.62
N LEU A 52 1.23 18.90 -12.78
CA LEU A 52 1.04 20.34 -12.67
C LEU A 52 1.66 20.90 -11.39
N GLU A 53 2.28 22.08 -11.48
CA GLU A 53 2.68 22.86 -10.32
C GLU A 53 1.44 23.33 -9.54
N ASN A 54 1.54 23.36 -8.20
CA ASN A 54 0.47 23.85 -7.34
C ASN A 54 0.97 24.52 -6.06
N SER A 55 0.02 25.06 -5.29
CA SER A 55 0.30 25.76 -4.01
C SER A 55 0.77 24.83 -2.88
N ASN A 56 0.69 23.51 -3.03
CA ASN A 56 1.12 22.53 -2.01
C ASN A 56 2.61 22.17 -2.12
N GLY A 57 3.36 22.89 -2.99
CA GLY A 57 4.79 22.68 -3.20
C GLY A 57 5.11 21.65 -4.28
N GLU A 58 4.11 21.09 -4.95
CA GLU A 58 4.30 20.20 -6.10
C GLU A 58 4.84 21.01 -7.30
N MET A 59 5.99 20.60 -7.83
CA MET A 59 6.70 21.32 -8.90
C MET A 59 6.15 20.99 -10.29
N GLY A 60 5.51 19.86 -10.47
CA GLY A 60 5.04 19.37 -11.76
C GLY A 60 6.16 18.98 -12.72
N PHE A 61 5.80 18.23 -13.76
CA PHE A 61 6.78 17.62 -14.67
C PHE A 61 7.61 18.61 -15.47
N ALA A 62 7.02 19.73 -15.89
CA ALA A 62 7.75 20.74 -16.66
C ALA A 62 8.87 21.41 -15.83
N LYS A 63 8.62 21.69 -14.56
CA LYS A 63 9.61 22.24 -13.65
C LYS A 63 10.70 21.22 -13.33
N LEU A 64 10.33 19.96 -13.06
CA LEU A 64 11.30 18.87 -12.87
C LEU A 64 12.25 18.74 -14.07
N ALA A 65 11.71 18.72 -15.30
CA ALA A 65 12.52 18.67 -16.51
C ALA A 65 13.47 19.87 -16.63
N GLY A 66 13.01 21.09 -16.28
CA GLY A 66 13.86 22.28 -16.23
C GLY A 66 15.01 22.17 -15.22
N ILE A 67 14.76 21.51 -14.06
CA ILE A 67 15.79 21.21 -13.07
C ILE A 67 16.80 20.22 -13.67
N PHE A 68 16.35 19.14 -14.32
CA PHE A 68 17.22 18.15 -14.96
C PHE A 68 18.11 18.80 -16.00
N ASP A 69 17.56 19.66 -16.87
CA ASP A 69 18.33 20.42 -17.85
C ASP A 69 19.38 21.33 -17.21
N SER A 70 19.00 22.00 -16.11
CA SER A 70 19.92 22.90 -15.39
C SER A 70 21.12 22.13 -14.81
N PHE A 71 20.89 20.95 -14.23
CA PHE A 71 21.96 20.11 -13.70
C PHE A 71 22.81 19.51 -14.81
N LYS A 72 22.21 18.93 -15.86
CA LYS A 72 22.92 18.39 -17.03
C LYS A 72 23.79 19.44 -17.74
N SER A 73 23.34 20.70 -17.75
CA SER A 73 24.12 21.80 -18.33
C SER A 73 25.38 22.16 -17.52
N LYS A 74 25.35 21.94 -16.19
CA LYS A 74 26.47 22.19 -15.27
C LYS A 74 27.40 20.98 -15.16
N ASN A 75 26.83 19.80 -15.13
CA ASN A 75 27.55 18.54 -15.12
C ASN A 75 26.96 17.59 -16.18
N PRO A 76 27.58 17.42 -17.35
CA PRO A 76 27.10 16.50 -18.38
C PRO A 76 27.13 15.03 -17.93
N ASN A 77 27.84 14.72 -16.84
CA ASN A 77 27.90 13.39 -16.23
C ASN A 77 26.72 13.18 -15.26
N THR A 78 25.51 13.59 -15.65
CA THR A 78 24.30 13.49 -14.83
C THR A 78 23.38 12.40 -15.35
N LEU A 79 23.00 11.47 -14.47
CA LEU A 79 21.92 10.49 -14.65
C LEU A 79 20.61 11.01 -14.06
N VAL A 80 19.48 10.55 -14.61
CA VAL A 80 18.13 10.80 -14.07
C VAL A 80 17.41 9.47 -13.90
N LEU A 81 17.05 9.13 -12.66
CA LEU A 81 16.45 7.84 -12.27
C LEU A 81 15.10 8.05 -11.60
N ASP A 82 14.19 7.08 -11.76
CA ASP A 82 12.88 7.08 -11.07
C ASP A 82 12.66 5.78 -10.31
N ALA A 83 12.29 5.89 -9.04
CA ALA A 83 12.07 4.75 -8.16
C ALA A 83 10.59 4.32 -8.04
N GLY A 84 9.80 4.56 -9.09
CA GLY A 84 8.45 4.02 -9.23
C GLY A 84 7.32 4.87 -8.66
N ASP A 85 6.09 4.36 -8.80
CA ASP A 85 4.84 5.03 -8.48
C ASP A 85 4.66 6.37 -9.23
N ALA A 86 5.04 6.38 -10.52
CA ALA A 86 4.95 7.55 -11.38
C ALA A 86 3.64 7.62 -12.16
N ILE A 87 3.17 6.46 -12.72
CA ILE A 87 2.14 6.43 -13.78
C ILE A 87 0.70 6.30 -13.29
N HIS A 88 0.45 6.39 -12.01
CA HIS A 88 -0.91 6.36 -11.43
C HIS A 88 -1.06 7.40 -10.31
N GLY A 89 -2.25 8.01 -10.19
CA GLY A 89 -2.57 8.92 -9.06
C GLY A 89 -3.62 9.97 -9.37
N THR A 90 -3.44 10.78 -10.42
CA THR A 90 -4.38 11.84 -10.78
C THR A 90 -5.12 11.56 -12.09
N THR A 91 -6.16 12.37 -12.39
CA THR A 91 -6.88 12.30 -13.68
C THR A 91 -5.97 12.44 -14.89
N PHE A 92 -4.83 13.14 -14.75
CA PHE A 92 -3.81 13.25 -15.80
C PHE A 92 -3.38 11.86 -16.31
N SER A 93 -3.29 10.89 -15.43
CA SER A 93 -2.93 9.51 -15.71
C SER A 93 -4.13 8.60 -15.94
N THR A 94 -5.14 8.65 -15.03
CA THR A 94 -6.17 7.62 -14.95
C THR A 94 -7.08 7.57 -16.16
N LEU A 95 -7.38 8.71 -16.80
CA LEU A 95 -8.21 8.78 -18.01
C LEU A 95 -7.64 7.98 -19.20
N VAL A 96 -6.31 7.82 -19.26
CA VAL A 96 -5.61 7.14 -20.35
C VAL A 96 -4.71 6.00 -19.83
N ARG A 97 -5.00 5.53 -18.62
CA ARG A 97 -4.35 4.37 -17.99
C ARG A 97 -2.82 4.43 -18.07
N GLY A 98 -2.24 5.58 -17.60
CA GLY A 98 -0.81 5.80 -17.47
C GLY A 98 -0.09 6.37 -18.71
N GLU A 99 -0.69 6.35 -19.90
CA GLU A 99 -0.04 6.71 -21.16
C GLU A 99 0.45 8.17 -21.18
N SER A 100 -0.32 9.09 -20.62
CA SER A 100 0.05 10.51 -20.56
C SER A 100 1.35 10.74 -19.80
N VAL A 101 1.55 10.06 -18.67
CA VAL A 101 2.77 10.15 -17.87
C VAL A 101 3.97 9.58 -18.64
N ALA A 102 3.83 8.37 -19.22
CA ALA A 102 4.89 7.77 -20.04
C ALA A 102 5.33 8.68 -21.19
N ASN A 103 4.35 9.29 -21.87
CA ASN A 103 4.63 10.24 -22.95
C ASN A 103 5.44 11.46 -22.48
N VAL A 104 5.15 11.99 -21.30
CA VAL A 104 5.86 13.14 -20.74
C VAL A 104 7.23 12.72 -20.20
N MET A 105 7.35 11.61 -19.46
CA MET A 105 8.64 11.10 -18.97
C MET A 105 9.63 10.85 -20.11
N ASN A 106 9.16 10.42 -21.30
CA ASN A 106 9.98 10.30 -22.51
C ASN A 106 10.61 11.61 -23.00
N LEU A 107 10.06 12.76 -22.58
CA LEU A 107 10.59 14.10 -22.90
C LEU A 107 11.46 14.65 -21.76
N MET A 108 11.36 14.12 -20.56
CA MET A 108 12.09 14.60 -19.38
C MET A 108 13.53 14.09 -19.31
N GLY A 109 13.87 13.06 -20.08
CA GLY A 109 15.24 12.57 -20.20
C GLY A 109 15.68 11.66 -19.06
N TYR A 110 14.79 10.79 -18.60
CA TYR A 110 15.12 9.70 -17.68
C TYR A 110 16.08 8.68 -18.31
N ASP A 111 16.91 8.08 -17.50
CA ASP A 111 17.90 7.07 -17.88
C ASP A 111 17.47 5.65 -17.53
N ALA A 112 16.69 5.47 -16.46
CA ALA A 112 16.04 4.21 -16.06
C ALA A 112 14.95 4.49 -15.02
N MET A 113 14.03 3.52 -14.85
CA MET A 113 13.08 3.47 -13.73
C MET A 113 12.87 2.04 -13.24
N THR A 114 12.32 1.89 -12.03
CA THR A 114 11.77 0.61 -11.52
C THR A 114 10.26 0.74 -11.35
N PRO A 115 9.46 -0.31 -11.55
CA PRO A 115 8.02 -0.22 -11.25
C PRO A 115 7.76 -0.34 -9.75
N GLY A 116 6.93 0.58 -9.22
CA GLY A 116 6.31 0.48 -7.91
C GLY A 116 5.00 -0.31 -7.93
N ASN A 117 4.25 -0.32 -6.83
CA ASN A 117 2.98 -1.04 -6.77
C ASN A 117 1.86 -0.34 -7.57
N HIS A 118 1.90 0.97 -7.69
CA HIS A 118 0.90 1.72 -8.46
C HIS A 118 1.05 1.59 -9.98
N GLU A 119 2.20 1.19 -10.51
CA GLU A 119 2.36 0.84 -11.91
C GLU A 119 1.48 -0.33 -12.32
N PHE A 120 1.11 -1.20 -11.38
CA PHE A 120 0.25 -2.36 -11.62
C PHE A 120 -1.25 -2.06 -11.49
N ASN A 121 -1.68 -0.85 -11.13
CA ASN A 121 -3.09 -0.54 -10.94
C ASN A 121 -3.95 -0.73 -12.21
N TYR A 122 -3.33 -0.66 -13.38
CA TYR A 122 -4.00 -0.95 -14.66
C TYR A 122 -3.78 -2.37 -15.17
N GLY A 123 -3.19 -3.24 -14.36
CA GLY A 123 -2.83 -4.62 -14.68
C GLY A 123 -1.44 -4.76 -15.30
N SER A 124 -0.82 -5.91 -15.09
CA SER A 124 0.53 -6.22 -15.60
C SER A 124 0.62 -6.17 -17.13
N ASP A 125 -0.44 -6.53 -17.86
CA ASP A 125 -0.46 -6.42 -19.33
C ASP A 125 -0.32 -4.96 -19.79
N ARG A 126 -1.06 -4.03 -19.13
CA ARG A 126 -0.97 -2.60 -19.46
C ARG A 126 0.39 -2.02 -19.09
N LEU A 127 0.97 -2.45 -17.97
CA LEU A 127 2.33 -2.04 -17.61
C LEU A 127 3.34 -2.45 -18.69
N LEU A 128 3.25 -3.68 -19.20
CA LEU A 128 4.11 -4.15 -20.30
C LEU A 128 3.90 -3.36 -21.61
N GLU A 129 2.67 -2.94 -21.90
CA GLU A 129 2.40 -2.04 -23.05
C GLU A 129 3.09 -0.70 -22.86
N ILE A 130 2.94 -0.06 -21.70
CA ILE A 130 3.55 1.22 -21.35
C ILE A 130 5.08 1.11 -21.42
N ALA A 131 5.67 0.09 -20.81
CA ALA A 131 7.11 -0.11 -20.79
C ALA A 131 7.73 -0.15 -22.20
N LYS A 132 7.02 -0.70 -23.20
CA LYS A 132 7.45 -0.70 -24.60
C LYS A 132 7.44 0.68 -25.24
N THR A 133 6.70 1.64 -24.69
CA THR A 133 6.64 3.02 -25.22
C THR A 133 7.69 3.94 -24.60
N LEU A 134 8.30 3.53 -23.49
CA LEU A 134 9.35 4.27 -22.82
C LEU A 134 10.63 4.30 -23.67
N LYS A 135 11.32 5.43 -23.68
CA LYS A 135 12.62 5.62 -24.35
C LYS A 135 13.80 5.27 -23.45
N PHE A 136 13.53 4.81 -22.26
CA PHE A 136 14.48 4.35 -21.25
C PHE A 136 13.98 3.04 -20.65
N PRO A 137 14.86 2.20 -20.11
CA PRO A 137 14.45 0.90 -19.59
C PRO A 137 13.67 1.00 -18.27
N MET A 138 12.67 0.14 -18.13
CA MET A 138 12.08 -0.22 -16.85
C MET A 138 12.81 -1.48 -16.36
N LEU A 139 13.37 -1.41 -15.15
CA LEU A 139 14.25 -2.43 -14.58
C LEU A 139 13.59 -3.11 -13.38
N SER A 140 13.66 -4.44 -13.29
CA SER A 140 13.31 -5.18 -12.08
C SER A 140 14.00 -6.55 -12.04
N ALA A 141 14.84 -6.77 -11.05
CA ALA A 141 15.55 -8.02 -10.86
C ALA A 141 14.65 -9.11 -10.27
N ASN A 142 13.69 -8.73 -9.42
CA ASN A 142 12.87 -9.65 -8.64
C ASN A 142 11.43 -9.86 -9.16
N LEU A 143 11.04 -9.20 -10.26
CA LEU A 143 9.75 -9.42 -10.91
C LEU A 143 9.86 -10.51 -11.97
N VAL A 144 9.12 -11.62 -11.79
CA VAL A 144 9.14 -12.78 -12.67
C VAL A 144 7.73 -13.18 -13.12
N ASP A 145 7.65 -13.86 -14.26
CA ASP A 145 6.40 -14.50 -14.71
C ASP A 145 6.17 -15.84 -13.99
N LYS A 146 5.08 -16.52 -14.32
CA LYS A 146 4.74 -17.84 -13.72
C LYS A 146 5.69 -18.98 -14.09
N GLN A 147 6.60 -18.77 -15.05
CA GLN A 147 7.66 -19.67 -15.44
C GLN A 147 9.01 -19.30 -14.78
N ASN A 148 9.00 -18.34 -13.83
CA ASN A 148 10.17 -17.79 -13.14
C ASN A 148 11.17 -17.08 -14.09
N LYS A 149 10.69 -16.57 -15.21
CA LYS A 149 11.47 -15.73 -16.12
C LYS A 149 11.27 -14.26 -15.76
N ARG A 150 12.35 -13.50 -15.70
CA ARG A 150 12.28 -12.04 -15.45
C ARG A 150 11.40 -11.34 -16.49
N VAL A 151 10.52 -10.47 -16.00
CA VAL A 151 9.55 -9.71 -16.81
C VAL A 151 10.22 -8.50 -17.47
N PHE A 152 11.16 -7.87 -16.76
CA PHE A 152 11.98 -6.76 -17.25
C PHE A 152 13.46 -7.13 -17.22
N GLU A 153 14.28 -6.35 -17.91
CA GLU A 153 15.72 -6.43 -17.75
C GLU A 153 16.07 -6.16 -16.27
N PRO A 154 16.94 -6.96 -15.66
CA PRO A 154 17.25 -6.77 -14.25
C PRO A 154 18.13 -5.55 -13.99
N TYR A 155 19.05 -5.23 -14.92
CA TYR A 155 19.99 -4.13 -14.81
C TYR A 155 20.43 -3.60 -16.18
N VAL A 156 21.07 -2.45 -16.17
CA VAL A 156 21.84 -1.89 -17.29
C VAL A 156 23.19 -1.39 -16.77
N ILE A 157 24.22 -1.40 -17.64
CA ILE A 157 25.51 -0.79 -17.36
C ILE A 157 25.68 0.40 -18.31
N LYS A 158 25.89 1.59 -17.73
CA LYS A 158 26.15 2.83 -18.48
C LYS A 158 27.59 3.29 -18.23
N GLU A 159 28.27 3.72 -19.29
CA GLU A 159 29.59 4.35 -19.17
C GLU A 159 29.43 5.87 -19.20
N ILE A 160 29.86 6.55 -18.14
CA ILE A 160 29.75 8.00 -17.97
C ILE A 160 31.13 8.53 -17.56
N ASN A 161 31.71 9.37 -18.39
CA ASN A 161 33.04 9.91 -18.16
C ASN A 161 34.11 8.83 -17.90
N GLY A 162 33.98 7.67 -18.56
CA GLY A 162 34.86 6.52 -18.36
C GLY A 162 34.71 5.87 -16.96
N VAL A 163 33.55 6.02 -16.33
CA VAL A 163 33.10 5.27 -15.14
C VAL A 163 31.95 4.36 -15.55
N LYS A 164 32.03 3.09 -15.23
CA LYS A 164 30.98 2.11 -15.50
C LYS A 164 30.01 2.04 -14.33
N VAL A 165 28.78 2.50 -14.56
CA VAL A 165 27.72 2.55 -13.56
C VAL A 165 26.73 1.41 -13.84
N GLY A 166 26.65 0.44 -12.95
CA GLY A 166 25.62 -0.60 -12.92
C GLY A 166 24.37 -0.08 -12.25
N ILE A 167 23.21 -0.19 -12.92
CA ILE A 167 21.92 0.27 -12.39
C ILE A 167 20.95 -0.91 -12.47
N PHE A 168 20.39 -1.35 -11.32
CA PHE A 168 19.42 -2.43 -11.28
C PHE A 168 18.14 -2.02 -10.54
N GLY A 169 17.01 -2.72 -10.81
CA GLY A 169 15.71 -2.40 -10.24
C GLY A 169 15.23 -3.43 -9.21
N LEU A 170 14.50 -2.97 -8.18
CA LEU A 170 13.82 -3.81 -7.19
C LEU A 170 12.37 -3.32 -7.00
N SER A 171 11.41 -4.24 -7.15
CA SER A 171 9.97 -3.98 -6.95
C SER A 171 9.49 -4.59 -5.64
N THR A 172 8.61 -3.91 -4.91
CA THR A 172 8.10 -4.42 -3.63
C THR A 172 7.21 -5.65 -3.80
N PRO A 173 7.46 -6.74 -3.04
CA PRO A 173 6.54 -7.87 -2.95
C PRO A 173 5.15 -7.50 -2.38
N GLU A 174 5.04 -6.39 -1.67
CA GLU A 174 3.77 -5.85 -1.17
C GLU A 174 2.79 -5.51 -2.28
N THR A 175 3.25 -5.35 -3.52
CA THR A 175 2.40 -5.17 -4.70
C THR A 175 1.34 -6.26 -4.82
N ALA A 176 1.63 -7.49 -4.34
CA ALA A 176 0.67 -8.60 -4.36
C ALA A 176 -0.63 -8.33 -3.59
N TYR A 177 -0.61 -7.40 -2.63
CA TYR A 177 -1.79 -7.02 -1.83
C TYR A 177 -2.04 -5.50 -1.76
N LYS A 178 -1.10 -4.67 -2.24
CA LYS A 178 -1.28 -3.20 -2.34
C LYS A 178 -1.87 -2.74 -3.69
N THR A 179 -2.06 -3.66 -4.64
CA THR A 179 -2.93 -3.49 -5.81
C THR A 179 -3.96 -4.61 -5.86
N HIS A 180 -4.92 -4.53 -6.78
CA HIS A 180 -5.89 -5.61 -6.93
C HIS A 180 -5.20 -6.92 -7.35
N PRO A 181 -5.42 -8.08 -6.69
CA PRO A 181 -4.70 -9.33 -6.99
C PRO A 181 -4.76 -9.79 -8.45
N LYS A 182 -5.86 -9.53 -9.17
CA LYS A 182 -5.96 -9.81 -10.62
C LYS A 182 -4.96 -9.03 -11.47
N ASN A 183 -4.56 -7.84 -11.01
CA ASN A 183 -3.61 -7.00 -11.73
C ASN A 183 -2.23 -7.64 -11.82
N VAL A 184 -1.91 -8.50 -10.86
CA VAL A 184 -0.60 -9.17 -10.71
C VAL A 184 -0.70 -10.70 -10.81
N GLU A 185 -1.86 -11.25 -11.20
CA GLU A 185 -2.06 -12.71 -11.27
C GLU A 185 -1.08 -13.44 -12.20
N LYS A 186 -0.50 -12.73 -13.18
CA LYS A 186 0.45 -13.29 -14.18
C LYS A 186 1.91 -13.19 -13.75
N VAL A 187 2.20 -12.49 -12.65
CA VAL A 187 3.55 -12.22 -12.18
C VAL A 187 3.76 -12.68 -10.75
N THR A 188 5.00 -12.68 -10.30
CA THR A 188 5.40 -13.00 -8.93
C THR A 188 6.60 -12.13 -8.56
N PHE A 189 6.70 -11.74 -7.30
CA PHE A 189 7.79 -10.96 -6.76
C PHE A 189 8.68 -11.89 -5.92
N ASN A 190 9.91 -12.11 -6.38
CA ASN A 190 10.91 -12.86 -5.62
C ASN A 190 11.43 -12.02 -4.44
N ASP A 191 12.16 -12.65 -3.53
CA ASP A 191 12.83 -11.99 -2.39
C ASP A 191 13.85 -10.93 -2.91
N PRO A 192 13.60 -9.63 -2.69
CA PRO A 192 14.41 -8.57 -3.30
C PRO A 192 15.85 -8.56 -2.76
N THR A 193 16.08 -8.97 -1.52
CA THR A 193 17.43 -9.03 -0.94
C THR A 193 18.28 -10.09 -1.65
N LYS A 194 17.71 -11.27 -1.94
CA LYS A 194 18.43 -12.34 -2.66
C LYS A 194 18.69 -12.00 -4.11
N GLU A 195 17.69 -11.39 -4.78
CA GLU A 195 17.87 -10.99 -6.18
C GLU A 195 18.88 -9.83 -6.27
N ALA A 196 18.88 -8.89 -5.32
CA ALA A 196 19.90 -7.84 -5.24
C ALA A 196 21.32 -8.43 -5.12
N GLN A 197 21.54 -9.37 -4.18
CA GLN A 197 22.84 -10.01 -4.05
C GLN A 197 23.26 -10.73 -5.34
N ALA A 198 22.34 -11.45 -5.98
CA ALA A 198 22.62 -12.15 -7.23
C ALA A 198 23.02 -11.18 -8.37
N ILE A 199 22.39 -9.99 -8.43
CA ILE A 199 22.75 -8.97 -9.42
C ILE A 199 24.13 -8.37 -9.07
N VAL A 200 24.39 -8.02 -7.81
CA VAL A 200 25.70 -7.50 -7.40
C VAL A 200 26.80 -8.50 -7.75
N ASP A 201 26.63 -9.77 -7.41
CA ASP A 201 27.60 -10.85 -7.72
C ASP A 201 27.84 -10.97 -9.24
N GLU A 202 26.83 -10.65 -10.07
CA GLU A 202 26.95 -10.72 -11.53
C GLU A 202 27.68 -9.51 -12.13
N ILE A 203 27.55 -8.29 -11.54
CA ILE A 203 28.01 -7.05 -12.19
C ILE A 203 29.18 -6.36 -11.47
N ASP A 204 29.56 -6.76 -10.26
CA ASP A 204 30.59 -6.09 -9.47
C ASP A 204 31.96 -6.00 -10.21
N ASP A 205 32.37 -7.09 -10.83
CA ASP A 205 33.62 -7.13 -11.62
C ASP A 205 33.54 -6.37 -12.96
N LYS A 206 32.35 -5.87 -13.34
CA LYS A 206 32.08 -5.17 -14.61
C LYS A 206 31.83 -3.68 -14.41
N THR A 207 31.71 -3.21 -13.18
CA THR A 207 31.27 -1.85 -12.83
C THR A 207 32.19 -1.20 -11.81
N ASP A 208 32.20 0.13 -11.81
CA ASP A 208 32.94 0.96 -10.85
C ASP A 208 32.01 1.52 -9.78
N VAL A 209 30.70 1.56 -10.05
CA VAL A 209 29.61 2.04 -9.17
C VAL A 209 28.39 1.15 -9.38
N ILE A 210 27.72 0.77 -8.30
CA ILE A 210 26.46 0.00 -8.33
C ILE A 210 25.35 0.81 -7.66
N ILE A 211 24.28 1.09 -8.41
CA ILE A 211 23.09 1.82 -7.96
C ILE A 211 21.86 0.90 -8.05
N ALA A 212 21.16 0.72 -6.94
CA ALA A 212 19.83 0.11 -6.93
C ALA A 212 18.76 1.18 -7.06
N ILE A 213 17.82 1.02 -8.00
CA ILE A 213 16.55 1.76 -8.00
C ILE A 213 15.52 0.85 -7.34
N SER A 214 15.06 1.23 -6.17
CA SER A 214 14.26 0.38 -5.28
C SER A 214 12.89 1.00 -5.02
N HIS A 215 11.84 0.20 -5.11
CA HIS A 215 10.52 0.59 -4.62
C HIS A 215 10.08 -0.34 -3.50
N LEU A 216 10.82 -0.31 -2.37
CA LEU A 216 10.60 -1.18 -1.20
C LEU A 216 10.15 -0.40 0.03
N GLY A 217 10.57 0.85 0.14
CA GLY A 217 10.29 1.70 1.29
C GLY A 217 11.09 1.33 2.54
N MET A 218 10.77 2.05 3.62
CA MET A 218 11.41 1.92 4.94
C MET A 218 10.39 1.77 6.06
N ASP A 219 9.15 1.35 5.75
CA ASP A 219 8.10 1.18 6.75
C ASP A 219 8.44 0.03 7.71
N LYS A 220 8.26 0.29 9.01
CA LYS A 220 8.57 -0.71 10.06
C LYS A 220 7.69 -1.96 9.99
N ALA A 221 6.52 -1.86 9.40
CA ALA A 221 5.59 -2.97 9.23
C ALA A 221 5.94 -3.85 8.03
N SER A 222 6.75 -3.34 7.09
CA SER A 222 7.14 -4.05 5.88
C SER A 222 8.24 -5.08 6.16
N VAL A 223 8.13 -6.25 5.54
CA VAL A 223 9.12 -7.33 5.67
C VAL A 223 10.34 -7.06 4.82
N ASP A 224 10.13 -6.56 3.61
CA ASP A 224 11.16 -6.28 2.63
C ASP A 224 11.30 -4.76 2.47
N THR A 225 12.41 -4.22 2.93
CA THR A 225 12.67 -2.77 2.94
C THR A 225 14.02 -2.45 2.30
N SER A 226 14.19 -1.22 1.83
CA SER A 226 15.47 -0.75 1.32
C SER A 226 16.56 -0.71 2.40
N THR A 227 16.19 -0.48 3.65
CA THR A 227 17.13 -0.58 4.79
C THR A 227 17.62 -2.00 5.01
N LYS A 228 16.76 -3.01 4.82
CA LYS A 228 17.15 -4.42 4.90
C LYS A 228 18.12 -4.78 3.76
N VAL A 229 17.79 -4.40 2.53
CA VAL A 229 18.70 -4.63 1.38
C VAL A 229 20.04 -3.95 1.61
N ALA A 230 20.04 -2.68 2.04
CA ALA A 230 21.29 -1.97 2.34
C ALA A 230 22.14 -2.63 3.42
N THR A 231 21.52 -3.30 4.40
CA THR A 231 22.23 -3.94 5.52
C THR A 231 22.72 -5.35 5.16
N GLU A 232 21.95 -6.10 4.37
CA GLU A 232 22.20 -7.53 4.10
C GLU A 232 22.96 -7.79 2.79
N VAL A 233 23.04 -6.79 1.88
CA VAL A 233 23.72 -6.91 0.58
C VAL A 233 24.95 -6.02 0.56
N GLU A 234 26.13 -6.61 0.37
CA GLU A 234 27.38 -5.88 0.18
C GLU A 234 27.59 -5.49 -1.29
N GLY A 235 28.29 -4.39 -1.55
CA GLY A 235 28.66 -3.96 -2.90
C GLY A 235 27.68 -2.99 -3.57
N ILE A 236 26.56 -2.62 -2.93
CA ILE A 236 25.70 -1.53 -3.41
C ILE A 236 26.24 -0.21 -2.88
N ASP A 237 26.53 0.74 -3.78
CA ASP A 237 26.97 2.08 -3.39
C ASP A 237 25.81 3.00 -3.00
N VAL A 238 24.73 2.99 -3.78
CA VAL A 238 23.57 3.86 -3.60
C VAL A 238 22.28 3.09 -3.83
N ILE A 239 21.28 3.34 -2.99
CA ILE A 239 19.89 2.92 -3.20
C ILE A 239 19.04 4.18 -3.35
N ILE A 240 18.36 4.31 -4.50
CA ILE A 240 17.30 5.29 -4.71
C ILE A 240 15.98 4.61 -4.39
N ASP A 241 15.25 5.08 -3.35
CA ASP A 241 14.09 4.39 -2.81
C ASP A 241 12.78 5.17 -2.94
N GLY A 242 11.65 4.46 -2.98
CA GLY A 242 10.28 4.98 -2.99
C GLY A 242 9.37 4.24 -2.03
N HIS A 243 8.05 4.17 -2.32
CA HIS A 243 7.00 3.40 -1.63
C HIS A 243 6.51 3.98 -0.30
N SER A 244 7.40 4.24 0.66
CA SER A 244 7.03 4.75 1.99
C SER A 244 6.88 6.27 2.07
N HIS A 245 7.07 6.99 0.96
CA HIS A 245 7.05 8.45 0.88
C HIS A 245 7.99 9.14 1.89
N THR A 246 9.07 8.46 2.26
CA THR A 246 10.03 8.95 3.25
C THR A 246 10.86 10.09 2.67
N VAL A 247 11.01 11.18 3.42
CA VAL A 247 11.86 12.31 3.05
C VAL A 247 13.22 12.15 3.71
N LEU A 248 14.28 12.00 2.91
CA LEU A 248 15.66 11.91 3.38
C LEU A 248 16.46 13.10 2.88
N GLU A 249 16.49 14.17 3.66
CA GLU A 249 17.15 15.44 3.27
C GLU A 249 18.63 15.30 2.90
N LYS A 250 19.33 14.34 3.52
CA LYS A 250 20.77 14.08 3.33
C LYS A 250 21.07 12.61 3.05
N GLY A 251 20.03 11.83 2.71
CA GLY A 251 20.16 10.39 2.63
C GLY A 251 20.27 9.73 4.02
N LEU A 252 20.33 8.41 4.00
CA LEU A 252 20.56 7.54 5.16
C LEU A 252 21.70 6.58 4.82
N GLU A 253 22.81 6.66 5.55
CA GLU A 253 23.94 5.75 5.36
C GLU A 253 23.76 4.50 6.23
N ALA A 254 23.80 3.31 5.61
CA ALA A 254 23.80 2.04 6.30
C ALA A 254 25.18 1.69 6.86
N ASP A 255 25.23 0.75 7.81
CA ASP A 255 26.48 0.36 8.51
C ASP A 255 27.58 -0.14 7.56
N ASN A 256 27.23 -0.75 6.44
CA ASN A 256 28.16 -1.21 5.40
C ASN A 256 28.57 -0.09 4.41
N GLY A 257 28.08 1.14 4.61
CA GLY A 257 28.39 2.30 3.80
C GLY A 257 27.44 2.55 2.61
N THR A 258 26.43 1.73 2.36
CA THR A 258 25.41 1.99 1.32
C THR A 258 24.61 3.25 1.65
N LEU A 259 24.51 4.19 0.71
CA LEU A 259 23.71 5.41 0.87
C LEU A 259 22.31 5.23 0.30
N ILE A 260 21.28 5.38 1.14
CA ILE A 260 19.85 5.37 0.72
C ILE A 260 19.38 6.80 0.54
N ALA A 261 18.71 7.10 -0.59
CA ALA A 261 18.13 8.40 -0.89
C ALA A 261 16.66 8.25 -1.31
N SER A 262 15.79 9.15 -0.83
CA SER A 262 14.35 9.19 -1.16
C SER A 262 13.84 10.62 -1.08
N THR A 263 12.91 11.01 -1.98
CA THR A 263 12.46 12.40 -2.15
C THR A 263 11.16 12.74 -1.43
N GLY A 264 10.52 11.74 -0.79
CA GLY A 264 9.14 11.88 -0.32
C GLY A 264 8.14 11.55 -1.41
N GLU A 265 7.27 12.50 -1.78
CA GLU A 265 6.15 12.26 -2.68
C GLU A 265 5.80 13.46 -3.56
N TYR A 266 4.99 13.23 -4.62
CA TYR A 266 4.20 14.23 -5.34
C TYR A 266 5.02 15.37 -5.97
N THR A 267 6.20 15.08 -6.47
CA THR A 267 7.06 16.10 -7.11
C THR A 267 7.44 17.28 -6.20
N LYS A 268 7.36 17.11 -4.87
CA LYS A 268 7.72 18.16 -3.91
C LYS A 268 9.23 18.40 -3.84
N ASN A 269 10.01 17.36 -4.11
CA ASN A 269 11.46 17.40 -4.13
C ASN A 269 12.01 16.67 -5.36
N VAL A 270 13.23 17.04 -5.75
CA VAL A 270 14.14 16.25 -6.58
C VAL A 270 15.31 15.84 -5.70
N GLY A 271 15.66 14.58 -5.72
CA GLY A 271 16.86 14.09 -5.06
C GLY A 271 18.09 14.32 -5.93
N VAL A 272 19.19 14.62 -5.27
CA VAL A 272 20.52 14.80 -5.88
C VAL A 272 21.48 13.92 -5.10
N VAL A 273 22.13 12.96 -5.78
CA VAL A 273 23.21 12.18 -5.21
C VAL A 273 24.46 12.46 -6.04
N ASP A 274 25.48 12.99 -5.39
CA ASP A 274 26.80 13.19 -5.98
C ASP A 274 27.72 12.03 -5.58
N ILE A 275 28.43 11.46 -6.57
CA ILE A 275 29.31 10.29 -6.41
C ILE A 275 30.69 10.66 -6.98
N TRP A 276 31.74 10.42 -6.21
CA TRP A 276 33.14 10.62 -6.62
C TRP A 276 33.84 9.27 -6.74
N VAL A 277 34.45 9.04 -7.92
CA VAL A 277 35.13 7.78 -8.27
C VAL A 277 36.58 8.04 -8.60
N GLU A 278 37.50 7.38 -7.91
CA GLU A 278 38.95 7.42 -8.16
C GLU A 278 39.46 5.99 -8.30
N ASP A 279 40.24 5.72 -9.35
CA ASP A 279 40.82 4.39 -9.65
C ASP A 279 39.78 3.24 -9.64
N GLY A 280 38.57 3.50 -10.20
CA GLY A 280 37.48 2.52 -10.31
C GLY A 280 36.76 2.22 -8.97
N LYS A 281 36.93 3.09 -7.94
CA LYS A 281 36.30 2.93 -6.64
C LYS A 281 35.59 4.20 -6.21
N VAL A 282 34.45 4.04 -5.58
CA VAL A 282 33.71 5.15 -4.95
C VAL A 282 34.50 5.63 -3.72
N VAL A 283 34.93 6.90 -3.75
CA VAL A 283 35.68 7.55 -2.67
C VAL A 283 34.83 8.55 -1.89
N GLY A 284 33.65 8.90 -2.40
CA GLY A 284 32.71 9.79 -1.72
C GLY A 284 31.31 9.71 -2.29
N ARG A 285 30.31 9.94 -1.44
CA ARG A 285 28.89 10.03 -1.77
C ARG A 285 28.25 11.10 -0.90
N GLU A 286 27.38 11.90 -1.49
CA GLU A 286 26.57 12.88 -0.74
C GLU A 286 25.17 12.95 -1.35
N ALA A 287 24.12 13.05 -0.51
CA ALA A 287 22.74 13.21 -0.95
C ALA A 287 22.17 14.52 -0.45
N ALA A 288 21.29 15.11 -1.24
CA ALA A 288 20.55 16.33 -0.92
C ALA A 288 19.18 16.33 -1.59
N LEU A 289 18.24 17.12 -1.07
CA LEU A 289 16.96 17.39 -1.70
C LEU A 289 16.88 18.82 -2.21
N VAL A 290 16.26 18.98 -3.35
CA VAL A 290 15.97 20.26 -4.00
C VAL A 290 14.45 20.42 -4.09
N ASN A 291 13.89 21.39 -3.38
CA ASN A 291 12.46 21.71 -3.37
C ASN A 291 12.13 22.94 -4.25
N ASN A 292 10.83 23.24 -4.39
CA ASN A 292 10.37 24.33 -5.26
C ASN A 292 10.96 25.70 -4.88
N GLU A 293 11.11 26.02 -3.60
CA GLU A 293 11.69 27.30 -3.16
C GLU A 293 13.18 27.42 -3.54
N ALA A 294 13.95 26.35 -3.40
CA ALA A 294 15.37 26.34 -3.76
C ALA A 294 15.62 26.53 -5.26
N VAL A 295 14.63 26.20 -6.10
CA VAL A 295 14.74 26.25 -7.57
C VAL A 295 13.76 27.21 -8.23
N LYS A 296 13.21 28.17 -7.48
CA LYS A 296 12.20 29.11 -7.99
C LYS A 296 12.65 29.86 -9.26
N ASP A 297 13.93 30.12 -9.40
CA ASP A 297 14.51 30.83 -10.57
C ASP A 297 14.76 29.91 -11.78
N ILE A 298 14.68 28.58 -11.62
CA ILE A 298 14.79 27.64 -12.74
C ILE A 298 13.49 27.67 -13.55
N LYS A 299 13.60 27.90 -14.84
CA LYS A 299 12.45 27.91 -15.74
C LYS A 299 12.02 26.49 -16.06
N PRO A 300 10.69 26.23 -16.12
CA PRO A 300 10.17 24.98 -16.66
C PRO A 300 10.70 24.68 -18.07
N ASN A 301 10.92 23.39 -18.37
CA ASN A 301 11.25 22.99 -19.75
C ASN A 301 10.04 23.25 -20.66
N ALA A 302 10.26 24.01 -21.74
CA ALA A 302 9.18 24.47 -22.61
C ALA A 302 8.49 23.33 -23.37
N VAL A 303 9.24 22.32 -23.82
CA VAL A 303 8.70 21.16 -24.56
C VAL A 303 7.79 20.31 -23.65
N VAL A 304 8.22 20.09 -22.45
CA VAL A 304 7.43 19.34 -21.45
C VAL A 304 6.19 20.14 -21.04
N ALA A 305 6.33 21.46 -20.83
CA ALA A 305 5.20 22.35 -20.50
C ALA A 305 4.14 22.35 -21.61
N GLU A 306 4.56 22.47 -22.89
CA GLU A 306 3.65 22.39 -24.03
C GLU A 306 2.91 21.04 -24.07
N ARG A 307 3.64 19.91 -23.89
CA ARG A 307 3.01 18.59 -23.92
C ARG A 307 2.03 18.38 -22.78
N VAL A 308 2.38 18.78 -21.55
CA VAL A 308 1.48 18.72 -20.38
C VAL A 308 0.22 19.56 -20.64
N THR A 309 0.39 20.79 -21.14
CA THR A 309 -0.73 21.68 -21.48
C THR A 309 -1.65 21.07 -22.53
N ALA A 310 -1.09 20.46 -23.58
CA ALA A 310 -1.87 19.80 -24.63
C ALA A 310 -2.70 18.62 -24.06
N ILE A 311 -2.08 17.77 -23.23
CA ILE A 311 -2.78 16.64 -22.59
C ILE A 311 -3.92 17.15 -21.69
N VAL A 312 -3.67 18.15 -20.85
CA VAL A 312 -4.70 18.76 -19.99
C VAL A 312 -5.85 19.33 -20.83
N ALA A 313 -5.55 20.00 -21.95
CA ALA A 313 -6.58 20.54 -22.85
C ALA A 313 -7.39 19.45 -23.57
N GLU A 314 -6.76 18.34 -23.95
CA GLU A 314 -7.44 17.17 -24.51
C GLU A 314 -8.39 16.52 -23.48
N GLN A 315 -7.93 16.37 -22.25
CA GLN A 315 -8.69 15.74 -21.15
C GLN A 315 -9.79 16.65 -20.58
N SER A 316 -9.58 17.97 -20.57
CA SER A 316 -10.50 18.93 -19.94
C SER A 316 -11.92 18.86 -20.50
N LYS A 317 -12.10 18.55 -21.79
CA LYS A 317 -13.42 18.39 -22.40
C LYS A 317 -14.20 17.21 -21.78
N ILE A 318 -13.51 16.11 -21.53
CA ILE A 318 -14.11 14.90 -20.92
C ILE A 318 -14.38 15.16 -19.45
N LEU A 319 -13.44 15.82 -18.76
CA LEU A 319 -13.53 16.12 -17.34
C LEU A 319 -14.60 17.16 -17.01
N ALA A 320 -14.85 18.11 -17.93
CA ALA A 320 -15.86 19.15 -17.79
C ALA A 320 -17.30 18.68 -18.10
N GLU A 321 -17.50 17.44 -18.54
CA GLU A 321 -18.87 16.90 -18.72
C GLU A 321 -19.64 16.94 -17.40
N GLU A 322 -20.74 17.70 -17.36
CA GLU A 322 -21.62 17.77 -16.20
C GLU A 322 -22.41 16.46 -16.06
N VAL A 323 -22.36 15.85 -14.89
CA VAL A 323 -23.03 14.58 -14.58
C VAL A 323 -24.25 14.77 -13.69
N GLY A 324 -24.47 15.96 -13.14
CA GLY A 324 -25.58 16.36 -12.30
C GLY A 324 -25.23 17.55 -11.44
N THR A 325 -26.00 17.80 -10.39
CA THR A 325 -25.77 18.91 -9.45
C THR A 325 -25.82 18.42 -8.01
N SER A 326 -25.20 19.16 -7.07
CA SER A 326 -25.41 19.00 -5.63
C SER A 326 -25.98 20.26 -5.01
N SER A 327 -27.03 20.11 -4.19
CA SER A 327 -27.62 21.22 -3.42
C SER A 327 -26.81 21.57 -2.16
N VAL A 328 -25.82 20.76 -1.78
CA VAL A 328 -24.96 20.89 -0.60
C VAL A 328 -23.50 20.61 -0.97
N ALA A 329 -22.54 21.07 -0.17
CA ALA A 329 -21.16 20.61 -0.28
C ALA A 329 -21.08 19.14 0.15
N LEU A 330 -20.31 18.34 -0.60
CA LEU A 330 -20.10 16.91 -0.36
C LEU A 330 -18.74 16.73 0.32
N GLU A 331 -18.74 16.29 1.57
CA GLU A 331 -17.57 16.23 2.43
C GLU A 331 -16.76 14.94 2.20
N GLY A 332 -15.56 15.10 1.68
CA GLY A 332 -14.58 14.01 1.44
C GLY A 332 -13.20 14.30 2.00
N ALA A 333 -13.06 15.33 2.88
CA ALA A 333 -11.78 15.63 3.52
C ALA A 333 -11.29 14.42 4.32
N ARG A 334 -9.99 14.12 4.20
CA ARG A 334 -9.32 12.94 4.77
C ARG A 334 -9.66 12.73 6.26
N GLU A 335 -9.58 13.81 7.06
CA GLU A 335 -9.77 13.78 8.51
C GLU A 335 -11.23 13.50 8.89
N LYS A 336 -12.16 13.69 7.97
CA LYS A 336 -13.59 13.46 8.16
C LYS A 336 -14.00 12.08 7.66
N VAL A 337 -13.79 11.82 6.38
CA VAL A 337 -14.25 10.57 5.74
C VAL A 337 -13.56 9.32 6.28
N ARG A 338 -12.41 9.48 6.97
CA ARG A 338 -11.63 8.39 7.60
C ARG A 338 -11.86 8.24 9.11
N ALA A 339 -12.75 9.03 9.70
CA ALA A 339 -13.03 8.98 11.15
C ALA A 339 -14.50 9.21 11.50
N SER A 340 -15.38 9.50 10.53
CA SER A 340 -16.79 9.77 10.77
C SER A 340 -17.63 9.51 9.52
N GLU A 341 -18.95 9.40 9.71
CA GLU A 341 -19.92 9.45 8.63
C GLU A 341 -19.81 10.78 7.89
N THR A 342 -19.81 10.74 6.55
CA THR A 342 -19.92 11.95 5.73
C THR A 342 -21.04 11.81 4.71
N ASN A 343 -21.60 12.95 4.28
CA ASN A 343 -22.65 12.94 3.26
C ASN A 343 -22.14 12.43 1.90
N LEU A 344 -20.87 12.66 1.56
CA LEU A 344 -20.25 12.07 0.37
C LEU A 344 -20.05 10.57 0.52
N GLY A 345 -19.60 10.12 1.72
CA GLY A 345 -19.50 8.69 2.02
C GLY A 345 -20.83 7.96 1.90
N ASN A 346 -21.91 8.58 2.40
CA ASN A 346 -23.27 8.08 2.23
C ASN A 346 -23.67 8.01 0.74
N LEU A 347 -23.39 9.05 -0.04
CA LEU A 347 -23.72 9.10 -1.47
C LEU A 347 -22.97 8.02 -2.26
N VAL A 348 -21.68 7.77 -1.94
CA VAL A 348 -20.89 6.70 -2.56
C VAL A 348 -21.47 5.34 -2.18
N ALA A 349 -21.72 5.06 -0.90
CA ALA A 349 -22.28 3.79 -0.47
C ALA A 349 -23.68 3.52 -1.09
N ASP A 350 -24.50 4.55 -1.20
CA ASP A 350 -25.81 4.46 -1.86
C ASP A 350 -25.70 4.19 -3.36
N SER A 351 -24.64 4.70 -4.02
CA SER A 351 -24.39 4.38 -5.42
C SER A 351 -24.08 2.90 -5.65
N LEU A 352 -23.38 2.25 -4.70
CA LEU A 352 -23.17 0.81 -4.74
C LEU A 352 -24.49 0.05 -4.64
N LEU A 353 -25.35 0.44 -3.69
CA LEU A 353 -26.70 -0.16 -3.56
C LEU A 353 -27.56 0.10 -4.80
N TYR A 354 -27.45 1.29 -5.40
CA TYR A 354 -28.20 1.65 -6.60
C TYR A 354 -27.90 0.71 -7.78
N VAL A 355 -26.63 0.36 -8.00
CA VAL A 355 -26.25 -0.50 -9.13
C VAL A 355 -26.37 -1.98 -8.82
N THR A 356 -26.13 -2.41 -7.57
CA THR A 356 -26.09 -3.84 -7.21
C THR A 356 -27.40 -4.40 -6.69
N LYS A 357 -28.25 -3.55 -6.09
CA LYS A 357 -29.43 -3.96 -5.31
C LYS A 357 -29.11 -4.90 -4.14
N ALA A 358 -27.90 -4.80 -3.59
CA ALA A 358 -27.47 -5.56 -2.43
C ALA A 358 -28.21 -5.11 -1.15
N ASP A 359 -28.17 -5.93 -0.10
CA ASP A 359 -28.79 -5.62 1.21
C ASP A 359 -28.04 -4.49 1.92
N VAL A 360 -26.71 -4.50 1.81
CA VAL A 360 -25.80 -3.55 2.46
C VAL A 360 -24.66 -3.16 1.52
N ALA A 361 -24.09 -1.98 1.72
CA ALA A 361 -22.86 -1.53 1.09
C ALA A 361 -21.83 -1.11 2.13
N LEU A 362 -20.56 -1.37 1.85
CA LEU A 362 -19.40 -0.93 2.62
C LEU A 362 -18.29 -0.53 1.67
N THR A 363 -17.79 0.70 1.82
CA THR A 363 -16.56 1.15 1.17
C THR A 363 -15.64 1.79 2.20
N ASN A 364 -14.34 1.84 1.92
CA ASN A 364 -13.36 2.42 2.83
C ASN A 364 -13.20 3.93 2.59
N GLY A 365 -13.05 4.71 3.65
CA GLY A 365 -12.80 6.15 3.59
C GLY A 365 -11.50 6.49 2.87
N GLY A 366 -10.53 5.56 2.84
CA GLY A 366 -9.31 5.65 2.05
C GLY A 366 -9.54 5.71 0.54
N GLY A 367 -10.64 5.15 0.06
CA GLY A 367 -11.05 5.20 -1.33
C GLY A 367 -11.58 6.56 -1.80
N ILE A 368 -12.03 7.41 -0.85
CA ILE A 368 -12.58 8.75 -1.12
C ILE A 368 -11.48 9.80 -0.94
N ARG A 369 -11.11 10.51 -2.02
CA ARG A 369 -9.87 11.31 -2.08
C ARG A 369 -10.06 12.82 -2.14
N ALA A 370 -11.28 13.30 -2.37
CA ALA A 370 -11.59 14.73 -2.48
C ALA A 370 -13.04 15.02 -2.06
N SER A 371 -13.32 16.28 -1.74
CA SER A 371 -14.66 16.82 -1.59
C SER A 371 -15.19 17.35 -2.93
N ILE A 372 -16.51 17.58 -3.03
CA ILE A 372 -17.14 18.27 -4.16
C ILE A 372 -17.92 19.46 -3.60
N ASP A 373 -17.77 20.63 -4.22
CA ASP A 373 -18.49 21.83 -3.83
C ASP A 373 -20.00 21.74 -4.19
N LYS A 374 -20.79 22.59 -3.55
CA LYS A 374 -22.19 22.79 -3.95
C LYS A 374 -22.26 23.38 -5.34
N GLY A 375 -23.08 22.81 -6.21
CA GLY A 375 -23.26 23.28 -7.58
C GLY A 375 -23.27 22.15 -8.62
N PRO A 376 -22.95 22.45 -9.87
CA PRO A 376 -22.75 21.44 -10.90
C PRO A 376 -21.65 20.46 -10.50
N ILE A 377 -21.87 19.19 -10.79
CA ILE A 377 -20.87 18.13 -10.58
C ILE A 377 -20.36 17.68 -11.94
N THR A 378 -19.05 17.71 -12.12
CA THR A 378 -18.39 17.27 -13.33
C THR A 378 -17.88 15.83 -13.22
N LYS A 379 -17.66 15.18 -14.35
CA LYS A 379 -17.03 13.85 -14.40
C LYS A 379 -15.62 13.87 -13.77
N GLY A 380 -14.90 14.98 -13.96
CA GLY A 380 -13.56 15.16 -13.38
C GLY A 380 -13.57 15.17 -11.86
N GLU A 381 -14.57 15.81 -11.24
CA GLU A 381 -14.73 15.80 -9.78
C GLU A 381 -15.03 14.39 -9.27
N VAL A 382 -15.93 13.65 -9.94
CA VAL A 382 -16.24 12.27 -9.56
C VAL A 382 -15.01 11.37 -9.63
N ILE A 383 -14.21 11.45 -10.71
CA ILE A 383 -12.96 10.69 -10.85
C ILE A 383 -11.93 11.13 -9.79
N THR A 384 -11.88 12.43 -9.46
CA THR A 384 -10.98 12.94 -8.42
C THR A 384 -11.36 12.40 -7.04
N VAL A 385 -12.65 12.23 -6.78
CA VAL A 385 -13.17 11.58 -5.56
C VAL A 385 -12.79 10.10 -5.50
N LEU A 386 -12.91 9.36 -6.62
CA LEU A 386 -12.75 7.90 -6.70
C LEU A 386 -11.71 7.50 -7.78
N PRO A 387 -10.42 7.83 -7.60
CA PRO A 387 -9.43 7.76 -8.67
C PRO A 387 -8.85 6.37 -8.95
N PHE A 388 -9.16 5.36 -8.12
CA PHE A 388 -8.46 4.07 -8.17
C PHE A 388 -8.99 3.12 -9.26
N GLY A 389 -10.14 3.41 -9.86
CA GLY A 389 -10.78 2.54 -10.85
C GLY A 389 -11.26 1.19 -10.28
N ASN A 390 -11.43 1.10 -8.96
CA ASN A 390 -11.89 -0.10 -8.29
C ASN A 390 -13.26 -0.53 -8.81
N GLN A 391 -13.42 -1.83 -9.06
CA GLN A 391 -14.69 -2.40 -9.52
C GLN A 391 -15.60 -2.73 -8.34
N ILE A 392 -16.91 -2.55 -8.53
CA ILE A 392 -17.89 -2.96 -7.54
C ILE A 392 -18.11 -4.47 -7.66
N VAL A 393 -18.06 -5.15 -6.53
CA VAL A 393 -18.36 -6.58 -6.42
C VAL A 393 -19.40 -6.81 -5.34
N THR A 394 -20.15 -7.92 -5.46
CA THR A 394 -21.02 -8.39 -4.40
C THR A 394 -20.53 -9.70 -3.81
N LEU A 395 -20.66 -9.83 -2.49
CA LEU A 395 -20.29 -11.00 -1.71
C LEU A 395 -21.50 -11.45 -0.88
N LYS A 396 -21.69 -12.75 -0.74
CA LYS A 396 -22.71 -13.29 0.16
C LYS A 396 -22.07 -13.67 1.48
N VAL A 397 -22.08 -12.73 2.45
CA VAL A 397 -21.34 -12.81 3.72
C VAL A 397 -22.27 -13.02 4.90
N THR A 398 -21.76 -13.47 6.06
CA THR A 398 -22.53 -13.58 7.29
C THR A 398 -22.63 -12.24 8.02
N GLY A 399 -23.63 -12.07 8.90
CA GLY A 399 -23.70 -10.91 9.77
C GLY A 399 -22.50 -10.80 10.72
N ALA A 400 -21.90 -11.93 11.10
CA ALA A 400 -20.67 -11.96 11.88
C ALA A 400 -19.48 -11.37 11.11
N ASP A 401 -19.35 -11.65 9.79
CA ASP A 401 -18.28 -11.08 8.97
C ASP A 401 -18.49 -9.59 8.72
N ILE A 402 -19.75 -9.12 8.58
CA ILE A 402 -20.06 -7.70 8.53
C ILE A 402 -19.58 -7.01 9.81
N LYS A 403 -19.87 -7.58 10.99
CA LYS A 403 -19.39 -7.05 12.27
C LYS A 403 -17.86 -7.04 12.33
N ALA A 404 -17.21 -8.13 11.93
CA ALA A 404 -15.74 -8.20 11.89
C ALA A 404 -15.14 -7.16 10.94
N ALA A 405 -15.78 -6.87 9.80
CA ALA A 405 -15.37 -5.83 8.87
C ALA A 405 -15.48 -4.43 9.49
N LEU A 406 -16.57 -4.16 10.21
CA LEU A 406 -16.75 -2.88 10.93
C LEU A 406 -15.72 -2.71 12.06
N GLU A 407 -15.41 -3.78 12.81
CA GLU A 407 -14.36 -3.77 13.84
C GLU A 407 -12.97 -3.51 13.23
N ASN A 408 -12.63 -4.17 12.12
CA ASN A 408 -11.38 -3.91 11.41
C ASN A 408 -11.31 -2.45 10.94
N GLY A 409 -12.38 -1.96 10.31
CA GLY A 409 -12.43 -0.59 9.79
C GLY A 409 -12.35 0.51 10.85
N THR A 410 -12.67 0.17 12.11
CA THR A 410 -12.65 1.13 13.24
C THR A 410 -11.55 0.86 14.26
N LYS A 411 -10.59 -0.03 13.94
CA LYS A 411 -9.53 -0.45 14.87
C LYS A 411 -8.71 0.71 15.44
N GLY A 412 -8.40 1.72 14.63
CA GLY A 412 -7.65 2.92 15.03
C GLY A 412 -8.50 4.08 15.56
N TYR A 413 -9.83 3.94 15.53
CA TYR A 413 -10.73 5.03 15.96
C TYR A 413 -10.35 5.60 17.34
N PRO A 414 -10.33 6.96 17.55
CA PRO A 414 -10.82 8.01 16.66
C PRO A 414 -9.79 8.56 15.65
N ALA A 415 -8.60 7.97 15.55
CA ALA A 415 -7.62 8.41 14.57
C ALA A 415 -8.11 8.15 13.13
N PRO A 416 -7.86 9.06 12.16
CA PRO A 416 -8.26 8.86 10.78
C PRO A 416 -7.49 7.71 10.12
N GLU A 417 -8.19 6.65 9.68
CA GLU A 417 -7.60 5.51 8.99
C GLU A 417 -8.25 5.24 7.63
N GLY A 418 -7.47 4.74 6.65
CA GLY A 418 -7.98 4.41 5.33
C GLY A 418 -9.09 3.36 5.34
N SER A 419 -9.00 2.41 6.26
CA SER A 419 -9.98 1.33 6.47
C SER A 419 -11.33 1.80 7.02
N PHE A 420 -11.46 3.03 7.54
CA PHE A 420 -12.71 3.51 8.16
C PHE A 420 -13.89 3.35 7.21
N PRO A 421 -15.00 2.67 7.64
CA PRO A 421 -16.08 2.31 6.75
C PRO A 421 -17.04 3.48 6.49
N GLN A 422 -17.45 3.62 5.23
CA GLN A 422 -18.64 4.39 4.82
C GLN A 422 -19.68 3.38 4.36
N VAL A 423 -20.93 3.46 4.86
CA VAL A 423 -21.89 2.36 4.74
C VAL A 423 -23.24 2.79 4.17
N GLY A 424 -23.91 1.84 3.51
CA GLY A 424 -25.28 1.97 3.01
C GLY A 424 -26.14 0.76 3.40
N GLY A 425 -27.45 0.95 3.60
CA GLY A 425 -28.39 -0.11 3.99
C GLY A 425 -28.22 -0.63 5.41
N MET A 426 -27.26 -0.10 6.17
CA MET A 426 -26.99 -0.47 7.56
C MET A 426 -26.71 0.76 8.44
N THR A 427 -26.85 0.58 9.75
CA THR A 427 -26.37 1.52 10.78
C THR A 427 -25.61 0.76 11.86
N PHE A 428 -24.68 1.44 12.55
CA PHE A 428 -23.98 0.87 13.70
C PHE A 428 -23.49 1.95 14.66
N LYS A 429 -23.11 1.52 15.87
CA LYS A 429 -22.51 2.41 16.88
C LYS A 429 -21.09 1.99 17.21
N ILE A 430 -20.24 2.99 17.46
CA ILE A 430 -18.87 2.82 17.93
C ILE A 430 -18.82 3.21 19.41
N ASP A 431 -18.34 2.31 20.26
CA ASP A 431 -17.99 2.64 21.64
C ASP A 431 -16.50 3.05 21.68
N PRO A 432 -16.19 4.35 21.80
CA PRO A 432 -14.79 4.82 21.78
C PRO A 432 -14.00 4.42 23.04
N ALA A 433 -14.69 4.01 24.11
CA ALA A 433 -14.05 3.55 25.33
C ALA A 433 -13.69 2.05 25.31
N ALA A 434 -14.24 1.29 24.36
CA ALA A 434 -13.94 -0.12 24.21
C ALA A 434 -12.61 -0.35 23.46
N GLU A 435 -11.97 -1.48 23.71
CA GLU A 435 -10.77 -1.90 22.99
C GLU A 435 -11.06 -2.23 21.52
N ALA A 436 -10.07 -2.08 20.65
CA ALA A 436 -10.18 -2.47 19.25
C ALA A 436 -10.62 -3.94 19.12
N GLY A 437 -11.55 -4.22 18.20
CA GLY A 437 -12.16 -5.55 18.05
C GLY A 437 -13.40 -5.79 18.90
N ASN A 438 -13.79 -4.84 19.77
CA ASN A 438 -14.98 -4.90 20.61
C ASN A 438 -15.74 -3.56 20.69
N ARG A 439 -15.53 -2.69 19.68
CA ARG A 439 -16.10 -1.33 19.66
C ARG A 439 -17.47 -1.26 19.01
N ILE A 440 -17.79 -2.23 18.16
CA ILE A 440 -18.98 -2.17 17.32
C ILE A 440 -20.16 -2.87 17.98
N HIS A 441 -21.27 -2.13 18.09
CA HIS A 441 -22.53 -2.66 18.61
C HIS A 441 -23.73 -2.03 17.90
N SER A 442 -24.94 -2.54 18.23
CA SER A 442 -26.23 -2.03 17.72
C SER A 442 -26.29 -1.97 16.18
N ILE A 443 -25.69 -2.95 15.51
CA ILE A 443 -25.76 -3.03 14.06
C ILE A 443 -27.18 -3.32 13.63
N THR A 444 -27.70 -2.53 12.67
CA THR A 444 -28.97 -2.81 12.01
C THR A 444 -28.79 -2.93 10.51
N ILE A 445 -29.55 -3.82 9.87
CA ILE A 445 -29.60 -3.98 8.42
C ILE A 445 -31.06 -3.93 8.01
N GLY A 446 -31.42 -3.03 7.06
CA GLY A 446 -32.81 -2.81 6.69
C GLY A 446 -33.69 -2.41 7.87
N GLY A 447 -33.14 -1.70 8.87
CA GLY A 447 -33.83 -1.26 10.09
C GLY A 447 -34.06 -2.37 11.14
N LYS A 448 -33.52 -3.57 10.96
CA LYS A 448 -33.62 -4.69 11.90
C LYS A 448 -32.25 -4.98 12.51
N PRO A 449 -32.17 -5.42 13.79
CA PRO A 449 -30.91 -5.88 14.37
C PRO A 449 -30.28 -6.96 13.49
N VAL A 450 -28.96 -6.88 13.30
CA VAL A 450 -28.21 -7.88 12.53
C VAL A 450 -28.32 -9.26 13.18
N ASP A 451 -28.58 -10.28 12.38
CA ASP A 451 -28.42 -11.67 12.79
C ASP A 451 -27.03 -12.14 12.35
N GLU A 452 -26.12 -12.38 13.28
CA GLU A 452 -24.74 -12.78 13.00
C GLU A 452 -24.65 -14.08 12.17
N LYS A 453 -25.68 -14.94 12.21
CA LYS A 453 -25.73 -16.22 11.48
C LYS A 453 -26.41 -16.11 10.11
N ALA A 454 -27.18 -15.07 9.88
CA ALA A 454 -27.85 -14.85 8.61
C ALA A 454 -26.85 -14.44 7.53
N GLN A 455 -27.21 -14.69 6.27
CA GLN A 455 -26.42 -14.26 5.13
C GLN A 455 -27.03 -13.00 4.52
N TYR A 456 -26.17 -12.05 4.16
CA TYR A 456 -26.51 -10.78 3.54
C TYR A 456 -25.71 -10.61 2.25
N MET A 457 -26.31 -9.99 1.25
CA MET A 457 -25.59 -9.57 0.06
C MET A 457 -24.91 -8.23 0.35
N LEU A 458 -23.59 -8.25 0.41
CA LEU A 458 -22.73 -7.07 0.61
C LEU A 458 -22.23 -6.57 -0.75
N ALA A 459 -22.43 -5.29 -1.04
CA ALA A 459 -21.74 -4.58 -2.11
C ALA A 459 -20.49 -3.89 -1.53
N THR A 460 -19.34 -4.10 -2.16
CA THR A 460 -18.09 -3.46 -1.77
C THR A 460 -17.19 -3.26 -3.00
N ASN A 461 -16.01 -2.68 -2.81
CA ASN A 461 -15.04 -2.61 -3.89
C ASN A 461 -14.17 -3.88 -3.93
N ASP A 462 -13.62 -4.16 -5.10
CA ASP A 462 -12.79 -5.33 -5.38
C ASP A 462 -11.51 -5.38 -4.55
N PHE A 463 -10.95 -4.21 -4.18
CA PHE A 463 -9.80 -4.10 -3.30
C PHE A 463 -10.11 -4.65 -1.89
N LEU A 464 -11.23 -4.21 -1.27
CA LEU A 464 -11.64 -4.73 0.04
C LEU A 464 -12.05 -6.21 -0.03
N ALA A 465 -12.75 -6.61 -1.10
CA ALA A 465 -13.15 -8.00 -1.31
C ALA A 465 -11.95 -8.96 -1.42
N ALA A 466 -10.82 -8.46 -1.90
CA ALA A 466 -9.56 -9.19 -2.00
C ALA A 466 -8.73 -9.17 -0.70
N GLY A 467 -9.20 -8.50 0.36
CA GLY A 467 -8.51 -8.39 1.65
C GLY A 467 -7.67 -7.13 1.82
N GLY A 468 -7.79 -6.16 0.89
CA GLY A 468 -7.16 -4.85 1.03
C GLY A 468 -7.59 -4.13 2.31
N ASP A 469 -6.76 -3.22 2.84
CA ASP A 469 -6.95 -2.56 4.14
C ASP A 469 -7.24 -3.56 5.30
N GLU A 470 -6.69 -4.79 5.20
CA GLU A 470 -6.87 -5.89 6.18
C GLU A 470 -8.33 -6.44 6.30
N PHE A 471 -9.19 -6.20 5.29
CA PHE A 471 -10.53 -6.82 5.25
C PHE A 471 -10.47 -8.32 4.89
N THR A 472 -9.59 -9.07 5.55
CA THR A 472 -9.29 -10.48 5.27
C THR A 472 -10.49 -11.41 5.40
N MET A 473 -11.53 -11.02 6.19
CA MET A 473 -12.77 -11.78 6.34
C MET A 473 -13.53 -11.94 5.03
N PHE A 474 -13.32 -11.04 4.05
CA PHE A 474 -14.01 -11.12 2.76
C PHE A 474 -13.35 -12.08 1.78
N GLY A 475 -12.04 -12.31 1.88
CA GLY A 475 -11.28 -13.14 0.93
C GLY A 475 -11.70 -14.61 0.85
N GLN A 476 -12.48 -15.12 1.82
CA GLN A 476 -13.01 -16.49 1.82
C GLN A 476 -14.27 -16.65 0.96
N TYR A 477 -14.91 -15.54 0.55
CA TYR A 477 -16.17 -15.57 -0.20
C TYR A 477 -15.93 -15.41 -1.70
N PRO A 478 -16.53 -16.27 -2.55
CA PRO A 478 -16.52 -16.05 -3.98
C PRO A 478 -17.34 -14.79 -4.31
N GLN A 479 -16.92 -14.05 -5.32
CA GLN A 479 -17.70 -12.94 -5.85
C GLN A 479 -19.01 -13.46 -6.43
N ALA A 480 -20.14 -12.94 -5.93
CA ALA A 480 -21.47 -13.28 -6.41
C ALA A 480 -21.86 -12.48 -7.67
N GLY A 481 -21.26 -11.27 -7.84
CA GLY A 481 -21.44 -10.43 -9.02
C GLY A 481 -20.30 -9.42 -9.13
N MET A 482 -20.08 -8.94 -10.36
CA MET A 482 -19.15 -7.86 -10.68
C MET A 482 -19.91 -6.81 -11.49
N TYR A 483 -19.69 -5.54 -11.16
CA TYR A 483 -20.35 -4.38 -11.75
C TYR A 483 -19.27 -3.43 -12.31
N GLY A 484 -19.67 -2.26 -12.83
CA GLY A 484 -18.73 -1.24 -13.27
C GLY A 484 -17.87 -0.65 -12.13
N SER A 485 -17.04 0.33 -12.46
CA SER A 485 -16.21 1.02 -11.46
C SER A 485 -17.02 1.89 -10.49
N LEU A 486 -16.43 2.22 -9.34
CA LEU A 486 -17.08 3.07 -8.34
C LEU A 486 -17.43 4.46 -8.88
N ASP A 487 -16.54 5.06 -9.67
CA ASP A 487 -16.75 6.37 -10.29
C ASP A 487 -17.88 6.33 -11.33
N GLU A 488 -18.00 5.26 -12.13
CA GLU A 488 -19.12 5.05 -13.06
C GLU A 488 -20.45 4.87 -12.30
N ALA A 489 -20.45 4.13 -11.20
CA ALA A 489 -21.64 3.94 -10.37
C ALA A 489 -22.08 5.25 -9.72
N LEU A 490 -21.16 6.01 -9.13
CA LEU A 490 -21.44 7.32 -8.55
C LEU A 490 -21.96 8.30 -9.62
N THR A 491 -21.33 8.33 -10.79
CA THR A 491 -21.79 9.11 -11.96
C THR A 491 -23.23 8.74 -12.35
N SER A 492 -23.53 7.45 -12.47
CA SER A 492 -24.86 6.95 -12.85
C SER A 492 -25.90 7.29 -11.79
N TYR A 493 -25.55 7.18 -10.52
CA TYR A 493 -26.45 7.51 -9.41
C TYR A 493 -26.75 9.01 -9.36
N ILE A 494 -25.73 9.87 -9.46
CA ILE A 494 -25.92 11.34 -9.53
C ILE A 494 -26.81 11.72 -10.73
N LYS A 495 -26.56 11.14 -11.92
CA LYS A 495 -27.40 11.35 -13.10
C LYS A 495 -28.87 10.95 -12.84
N SER A 496 -29.10 9.85 -12.12
CA SER A 496 -30.46 9.39 -11.78
C SER A 496 -31.19 10.32 -10.80
N LEU A 497 -30.46 11.00 -9.92
CA LEU A 497 -31.01 11.97 -8.97
C LEU A 497 -31.25 13.33 -9.62
N GLY A 498 -30.51 13.69 -10.67
CA GLY A 498 -30.48 15.02 -11.25
C GLY A 498 -29.84 16.04 -10.31
N THR A 499 -30.38 16.19 -9.10
CA THR A 499 -29.81 16.99 -8.01
C THR A 499 -29.60 16.12 -6.78
N ALA A 500 -28.36 15.89 -6.39
CA ALA A 500 -27.98 15.20 -5.17
C ALA A 500 -28.19 16.12 -3.94
N ASN A 501 -28.74 15.56 -2.87
CA ASN A 501 -28.93 16.25 -1.59
C ASN A 501 -28.66 15.29 -0.42
N PRO A 502 -27.47 14.64 -0.36
CA PRO A 502 -27.18 13.71 0.72
C PRO A 502 -26.96 14.45 2.03
N ALA A 503 -27.38 13.82 3.14
CA ALA A 503 -27.20 14.32 4.49
C ALA A 503 -26.39 13.31 5.32
N ILE A 504 -25.94 13.72 6.50
CA ILE A 504 -25.53 12.82 7.57
C ILE A 504 -26.83 12.25 8.17
N GLU A 505 -26.97 10.93 8.17
CA GLU A 505 -28.22 10.22 8.50
C GLU A 505 -28.13 9.46 9.83
N GLY A 506 -26.96 9.49 10.48
CA GLY A 506 -26.70 8.73 11.71
C GLY A 506 -26.45 7.24 11.43
N ARG A 507 -25.93 6.94 10.24
CA ARG A 507 -25.52 5.55 9.90
C ARG A 507 -24.38 5.08 10.78
N ILE A 508 -23.51 6.00 11.17
CA ILE A 508 -22.33 5.76 12.04
C ILE A 508 -22.40 6.76 13.19
N THR A 509 -22.63 6.27 14.41
CA THR A 509 -22.73 7.13 15.59
C THR A 509 -21.88 6.58 16.74
N GLU A 510 -21.48 7.46 17.65
CA GLU A 510 -20.85 7.06 18.91
C GLU A 510 -21.91 6.71 19.98
N GLY A 511 -21.51 5.87 20.90
CA GLY A 511 -22.28 5.59 22.10
C GLY A 511 -21.75 4.37 22.86
N PRO A 512 -21.97 4.30 24.18
CA PRO A 512 -21.55 3.15 24.97
C PRO A 512 -22.30 1.87 24.56
N ALA A 513 -21.63 0.74 24.61
CA ALA A 513 -22.26 -0.54 24.39
C ALA A 513 -23.40 -0.79 25.39
N PRO A 514 -24.54 -1.39 24.97
CA PRO A 514 -25.61 -1.75 25.90
C PRO A 514 -25.06 -2.65 27.02
N ALA A 515 -25.46 -2.37 28.25
CA ALA A 515 -25.10 -3.25 29.38
C ALA A 515 -25.56 -4.69 29.07
N PRO A 516 -24.74 -5.71 29.41
CA PRO A 516 -25.13 -7.10 29.20
C PRO A 516 -26.47 -7.35 29.87
N VAL A 517 -27.44 -7.80 29.09
CA VAL A 517 -28.75 -8.21 29.65
C VAL A 517 -28.46 -9.37 30.57
N LYS A 518 -28.64 -9.18 31.90
CA LYS A 518 -28.59 -10.28 32.83
C LYS A 518 -29.64 -11.32 32.37
N PRO A 519 -29.23 -12.58 32.16
CA PRO A 519 -30.22 -13.60 31.81
C PRO A 519 -31.31 -13.58 32.85
N GLU A 520 -32.56 -13.45 32.41
CA GLU A 520 -33.71 -13.65 33.32
C GLU A 520 -33.49 -14.96 34.06
N PRO A 521 -33.67 -14.99 35.39
CA PRO A 521 -33.54 -16.23 36.15
C PRO A 521 -34.53 -17.24 35.56
N LYS A 522 -34.01 -18.37 35.08
CA LYS A 522 -34.87 -19.50 34.67
C LYS A 522 -35.93 -19.71 35.74
N PRO A 523 -37.23 -19.80 35.35
CA PRO A 523 -38.26 -20.10 36.31
C PRO A 523 -37.89 -21.38 37.06
N GLU A 524 -37.89 -21.32 38.38
CA GLU A 524 -37.62 -22.47 39.22
C GLU A 524 -38.54 -23.63 38.79
N PRO A 525 -38.01 -24.86 38.66
CA PRO A 525 -38.84 -26.00 38.33
C PRO A 525 -39.88 -26.21 39.45
N LYS A 526 -41.17 -26.21 39.08
CA LYS A 526 -42.24 -26.58 39.99
C LYS A 526 -41.88 -27.93 40.64
N PRO A 527 -42.12 -28.11 41.97
CA PRO A 527 -41.80 -29.36 42.63
C PRO A 527 -42.56 -30.53 41.98
N GLU A 528 -41.80 -31.52 41.50
CA GLU A 528 -42.36 -32.77 41.00
C GLU A 528 -43.07 -33.51 42.12
N VAL A 529 -44.35 -33.77 41.92
CA VAL A 529 -45.16 -34.67 42.80
C VAL A 529 -44.64 -36.06 42.50
N LYS A 530 -44.00 -36.70 43.54
CA LYS A 530 -43.54 -38.09 43.47
C LYS A 530 -44.70 -39.00 43.20
N PRO A 531 -44.66 -39.92 42.22
CA PRO A 531 -45.62 -41.00 42.09
C PRO A 531 -45.38 -42.06 43.15
N GLU A 532 -46.46 -42.55 43.71
CA GLU A 532 -46.52 -43.62 44.70
C GLU A 532 -45.98 -44.95 44.14
N ILE A 533 -45.02 -45.58 44.84
CA ILE A 533 -44.34 -46.79 44.41
C ILE A 533 -45.22 -48.02 44.79
N LYS A 534 -45.68 -48.73 43.72
CA LYS A 534 -46.21 -50.10 43.90
C LYS A 534 -45.06 -51.12 43.91
N PRO A 535 -45.07 -52.16 44.78
CA PRO A 535 -43.95 -53.10 44.92
C PRO A 535 -43.82 -54.06 43.71
N GLU A 536 -42.57 -54.23 43.22
CA GLU A 536 -42.18 -55.14 42.15
C GLU A 536 -42.18 -56.60 42.58
N PRO A 537 -42.49 -57.54 41.68
CA PRO A 537 -42.33 -58.98 41.91
C PRO A 537 -40.89 -59.44 41.64
N LYS A 538 -40.39 -60.37 42.41
CA LYS A 538 -39.03 -60.94 42.43
C LYS A 538 -38.65 -61.62 41.12
N PRO A 539 -37.38 -61.45 40.64
CA PRO A 539 -36.88 -62.02 39.38
C PRO A 539 -36.57 -63.52 39.49
N LYS A 540 -36.82 -64.23 38.38
CA LYS A 540 -36.36 -65.63 38.13
C LYS A 540 -34.91 -65.57 37.58
N PRO A 541 -34.10 -66.65 37.80
CA PRO A 541 -32.69 -66.69 37.48
C PRO A 541 -32.45 -66.90 35.97
N GLU A 542 -31.42 -66.19 35.45
CA GLU A 542 -30.92 -66.25 34.06
C GLU A 542 -30.07 -67.53 33.83
N PRO A 543 -30.08 -68.09 32.61
CA PRO A 543 -29.09 -69.08 32.15
C PRO A 543 -27.81 -68.42 31.64
N LYS A 544 -26.65 -69.04 31.93
CA LYS A 544 -25.30 -68.62 31.51
C LYS A 544 -25.18 -68.65 30.00
N PRO A 545 -24.48 -67.63 29.39
CA PRO A 545 -24.08 -67.67 27.99
C PRO A 545 -22.80 -68.49 27.78
N GLU A 546 -22.81 -69.29 26.72
CA GLU A 546 -21.63 -69.98 26.14
C GLU A 546 -20.65 -68.97 25.46
N VAL A 547 -19.37 -69.19 25.70
CA VAL A 547 -18.24 -68.47 25.15
C VAL A 547 -17.95 -68.97 23.74
N LYS A 548 -17.97 -68.07 22.73
CA LYS A 548 -17.30 -68.29 21.43
C LYS A 548 -16.08 -67.37 21.33
N PRO A 549 -14.98 -67.86 20.71
CA PRO A 549 -13.69 -67.19 20.78
C PRO A 549 -13.62 -65.96 19.86
N GLU A 550 -12.99 -64.93 20.40
CA GLU A 550 -12.69 -63.64 19.78
C GLU A 550 -11.54 -63.76 18.80
N VAL A 551 -11.75 -63.34 17.54
CA VAL A 551 -10.70 -63.21 16.53
C VAL A 551 -10.08 -61.81 16.72
N LYS A 552 -8.79 -61.77 17.06
CA LYS A 552 -7.98 -60.54 17.11
C LYS A 552 -7.86 -59.94 15.73
N PRO A 553 -8.09 -58.62 15.52
CA PRO A 553 -7.65 -57.94 14.32
C PRO A 553 -6.14 -57.65 14.36
N GLU A 554 -5.47 -57.89 13.25
CA GLU A 554 -4.08 -57.53 13.02
C GLU A 554 -3.86 -56.02 13.16
N PRO A 555 -2.70 -55.59 13.68
CA PRO A 555 -2.40 -54.16 13.79
C PRO A 555 -2.11 -53.56 12.43
N LYS A 556 -2.82 -52.48 12.07
CA LYS A 556 -2.44 -51.55 10.99
C LYS A 556 -1.09 -50.95 11.32
N PRO A 557 -0.21 -50.73 10.30
CA PRO A 557 1.08 -50.12 10.54
C PRO A 557 0.89 -48.66 11.02
N GLU A 558 1.53 -48.30 12.13
CA GLU A 558 1.62 -46.95 12.66
C GLU A 558 2.30 -46.04 11.62
N ALA A 559 1.57 -45.02 11.18
CA ALA A 559 2.13 -43.94 10.38
C ALA A 559 3.19 -43.22 11.21
N VAL A 560 4.42 -43.14 10.73
CA VAL A 560 5.51 -42.37 11.35
C VAL A 560 5.11 -40.89 11.32
N VAL A 561 4.64 -40.38 12.45
CA VAL A 561 4.26 -38.99 12.61
C VAL A 561 5.54 -38.17 12.71
N LYS A 562 5.85 -37.36 11.69
CA LYS A 562 6.94 -36.39 11.74
C LYS A 562 6.61 -35.31 12.77
N SER A 563 7.55 -34.97 13.63
CA SER A 563 7.39 -33.89 14.62
C SER A 563 8.58 -32.92 14.58
N TYR A 564 8.37 -31.71 15.07
CA TYR A 564 9.39 -30.67 15.18
C TYR A 564 9.32 -30.04 16.58
N THR A 565 10.46 -29.88 17.24
CA THR A 565 10.56 -29.18 18.52
C THR A 565 10.96 -27.71 18.27
N ILE A 566 10.11 -26.79 18.71
CA ILE A 566 10.25 -25.35 18.55
C ILE A 566 11.50 -24.84 19.27
N LYS A 567 12.32 -24.05 18.61
CA LYS A 567 13.52 -23.42 19.14
C LYS A 567 13.27 -21.93 19.44
N LYS A 568 14.13 -21.32 20.25
CA LYS A 568 14.07 -19.88 20.54
C LYS A 568 14.23 -19.08 19.23
N GLY A 569 13.27 -18.21 18.93
CA GLY A 569 13.24 -17.41 17.71
C GLY A 569 12.44 -18.02 16.55
N ASP A 570 11.94 -19.27 16.70
CA ASP A 570 11.05 -19.85 15.71
C ASP A 570 9.67 -19.17 15.72
N THR A 571 9.10 -19.03 14.51
CA THR A 571 7.68 -18.70 14.32
C THR A 571 6.98 -19.86 13.64
N LEU A 572 5.68 -20.02 13.85
CA LEU A 572 4.90 -21.09 13.19
C LEU A 572 4.98 -20.98 11.67
N TRP A 573 5.08 -19.76 11.14
CA TRP A 573 5.27 -19.47 9.72
C TRP A 573 6.63 -19.95 9.20
N ALA A 574 7.74 -19.66 9.92
CA ALA A 574 9.08 -20.08 9.53
C ALA A 574 9.21 -21.61 9.54
N ILE A 575 8.63 -22.28 10.54
CA ILE A 575 8.58 -23.73 10.63
C ILE A 575 7.77 -24.33 9.47
N ALA A 576 6.62 -23.76 9.17
CA ALA A 576 5.77 -24.18 8.06
C ALA A 576 6.50 -24.12 6.72
N ARG A 577 7.15 -23.00 6.43
CA ARG A 577 7.94 -22.80 5.21
C ARG A 577 9.09 -23.80 5.09
N LYS A 578 9.82 -24.05 6.17
CA LYS A 578 10.91 -25.03 6.23
C LYS A 578 10.44 -26.45 5.91
N HIS A 579 9.20 -26.77 6.28
CA HIS A 579 8.60 -28.10 6.09
C HIS A 579 7.60 -28.16 4.91
N LYS A 580 7.64 -27.16 3.99
CA LYS A 580 6.83 -27.09 2.76
C LYS A 580 5.31 -27.21 3.02
N THR A 581 4.84 -26.55 4.06
CA THR A 581 3.42 -26.47 4.45
C THR A 581 3.05 -25.01 4.78
N THR A 582 1.83 -24.76 5.24
CA THR A 582 1.39 -23.45 5.67
C THR A 582 1.26 -23.39 7.21
N TRP A 583 1.40 -22.22 7.79
CA TRP A 583 1.27 -22.04 9.24
C TRP A 583 -0.15 -22.39 9.72
N GLN A 584 -1.17 -22.18 8.87
CA GLN A 584 -2.55 -22.58 9.17
C GLN A 584 -2.66 -24.09 9.33
N VAL A 585 -2.05 -24.86 8.42
CA VAL A 585 -2.02 -26.34 8.53
C VAL A 585 -1.33 -26.79 9.80
N LEU A 586 -0.20 -26.15 10.17
CA LEU A 586 0.49 -26.48 11.43
C LEU A 586 -0.34 -26.10 12.66
N ARG A 587 -0.97 -24.93 12.65
CA ARG A 587 -1.87 -24.48 13.72
C ARG A 587 -3.00 -25.47 13.96
N ASP A 588 -3.70 -25.83 12.88
CA ASP A 588 -4.90 -26.67 12.96
C ASP A 588 -4.57 -28.12 13.33
N LEU A 589 -3.49 -28.67 12.73
CA LEU A 589 -3.01 -30.02 13.04
C LEU A 589 -2.58 -30.17 14.52
N ASN A 590 -2.04 -29.09 15.10
CA ASN A 590 -1.55 -29.06 16.49
C ASN A 590 -2.54 -28.40 17.46
N LYS A 591 -3.71 -27.95 17.01
CA LYS A 591 -4.74 -27.27 17.81
C LYS A 591 -4.18 -26.05 18.57
N ILE A 592 -3.27 -25.32 17.92
CA ILE A 592 -2.69 -24.09 18.48
C ILE A 592 -3.73 -23.00 18.36
N LYS A 593 -4.11 -22.40 19.49
CA LYS A 593 -5.17 -21.38 19.53
C LYS A 593 -4.73 -20.07 18.92
N ASP A 594 -3.47 -19.69 19.13
CA ASP A 594 -2.88 -18.45 18.64
C ASP A 594 -1.55 -18.79 17.95
N ALA A 595 -1.47 -18.46 16.67
CA ALA A 595 -0.31 -18.80 15.83
C ALA A 595 0.97 -18.04 16.23
N ASP A 596 0.81 -16.89 16.90
CA ASP A 596 1.91 -16.04 17.35
C ASP A 596 2.41 -16.44 18.76
N VAL A 597 1.67 -17.32 19.44
CA VAL A 597 1.99 -17.79 20.79
C VAL A 597 2.47 -19.25 20.76
N ILE A 598 3.74 -19.43 20.40
CA ILE A 598 4.44 -20.72 20.48
C ILE A 598 5.67 -20.60 21.39
N PHE A 599 6.01 -21.69 22.08
CA PHE A 599 7.08 -21.65 23.09
C PHE A 599 8.27 -22.55 22.71
N PRO A 600 9.52 -22.11 22.94
CA PRO A 600 10.69 -22.97 22.79
C PRO A 600 10.55 -24.24 23.67
N GLY A 601 10.84 -25.40 23.06
CA GLY A 601 10.66 -26.71 23.69
C GLY A 601 9.29 -27.37 23.42
N GLN A 602 8.31 -26.65 22.90
CA GLN A 602 7.04 -27.22 22.46
C GLN A 602 7.27 -28.10 21.22
N THR A 603 6.70 -29.31 21.21
CA THR A 603 6.76 -30.21 20.04
C THR A 603 5.46 -30.11 19.23
N ILE A 604 5.58 -29.89 17.95
CA ILE A 604 4.47 -29.84 17.00
C ILE A 604 4.55 -30.96 15.98
N ILE A 605 3.39 -31.47 15.56
CA ILE A 605 3.23 -32.47 14.51
C ILE A 605 3.35 -31.77 13.14
N LEU A 606 4.11 -32.36 12.25
CA LEU A 606 4.25 -31.91 10.88
C LEU A 606 3.33 -32.73 9.96
N PRO A 607 2.75 -32.14 8.91
CA PRO A 607 1.99 -32.91 7.92
C PRO A 607 2.90 -33.91 7.18
N SER A 608 2.33 -35.05 6.82
CA SER A 608 3.01 -36.16 6.15
C SER A 608 3.45 -35.82 4.72
#